data_037b9e48d9bb0f7c87b1deb6450ffed1
#
_entry.id   037b9e48d9bb0f7c87b1deb6450ffed1
#
_cell.length_a   1.000
_cell.length_b   1.000
_cell.length_c   1.000
_cell.angle_alpha   90.00
_cell.angle_beta   90.00
_cell.angle_gamma   90.00
#
_symmetry.space_group_name_H-M   'P 1'
#
loop_
_entity.id
_entity.type
_entity.pdbx_description
1 polymer ?
#
loop_
_entity_poly.entity_id
_entity_poly.type
_entity_poly.pdbx_seq_one_letter_code
_entity_poly.pdbx_strand_id
1 'polypeptide(L)'
;MDRKQQVIFLYIQLFTSLAISMYTLSFADYFLSLFPNVNAKLISFIVLTVLFGMHFFGVKQAARLQNILCAILAIAIAAYIVLGIGNVQGDYLTNGFMTKGIGGFVLASIYLTFAAGGATYVVNYSSAAKNPTKDIPFVIIASTAIVVLVYAVMSTVAAGVLPVDQVANQPLSISAAVFMPKTVYTFFVVGGAMFSLLTTLNFNIGMIVYPVMTGCKDGWLPKKLAVKNKKFGSAYLILLMFYLIGIVPILLGLDLNTIANSTVILFTIIRGVIAYSAMQLPKKMPEIWKESKFYVSNGKLKAICIASIIIAALSVLVLLVSTSPVQICGNIGILAFSIIMALIFNKRVHLSPAYEVKKYSYEEIENRRRLKNR
;
A
#
# COMPACT_ATOMS: atom_id res chain seq x y z
N MET A 1 15.26 16.44 -4.25
CA MET A 1 16.16 15.27 -4.28
C MET A 1 17.13 15.44 -5.45
N ASP A 2 18.39 15.09 -5.26
CA ASP A 2 19.32 14.99 -6.37
C ASP A 2 19.07 13.69 -7.19
N ARG A 3 19.78 13.52 -8.31
CA ARG A 3 19.59 12.36 -9.20
C ARG A 3 19.82 11.02 -8.47
N LYS A 4 20.86 10.94 -7.62
CA LYS A 4 21.19 9.72 -6.87
C LYS A 4 20.07 9.37 -5.89
N GLN A 5 19.57 10.35 -5.15
CA GLN A 5 18.47 10.17 -4.20
C GLN A 5 17.19 9.70 -4.90
N GLN A 6 16.88 10.23 -6.10
CA GLN A 6 15.72 9.80 -6.87
C GLN A 6 15.83 8.34 -7.30
N VAL A 7 17.01 7.91 -7.74
CA VAL A 7 17.24 6.52 -8.14
C VAL A 7 17.13 5.58 -6.93
N ILE A 8 17.73 5.92 -5.78
CA ILE A 8 17.62 5.13 -4.55
C ILE A 8 16.15 5.01 -4.13
N PHE A 9 15.40 6.11 -4.12
CA PHE A 9 13.98 6.11 -3.80
C PHE A 9 13.19 5.17 -4.71
N LEU A 10 13.44 5.21 -6.02
CA LEU A 10 12.77 4.35 -6.99
C LEU A 10 13.00 2.86 -6.69
N TYR A 11 14.25 2.47 -6.38
CA TYR A 11 14.55 1.07 -6.06
C TYR A 11 13.93 0.62 -4.75
N ILE A 12 13.92 1.44 -3.70
CA ILE A 12 13.22 1.12 -2.46
C ILE A 12 11.71 0.96 -2.72
N GLN A 13 11.14 1.83 -3.56
CA GLN A 13 9.73 1.76 -3.94
C GLN A 13 9.36 0.42 -4.62
N LEU A 14 10.25 -0.16 -5.42
CA LEU A 14 9.98 -1.46 -6.04
C LEU A 14 9.74 -2.56 -5.01
N PHE A 15 10.44 -2.53 -3.87
CA PHE A 15 10.30 -3.53 -2.82
C PHE A 15 9.06 -3.35 -1.93
N THR A 16 8.34 -2.22 -2.02
CA THR A 16 7.03 -2.11 -1.36
C THR A 16 6.01 -3.10 -1.93
N SER A 17 6.29 -3.65 -3.12
CA SER A 17 5.48 -4.72 -3.72
C SER A 17 5.51 -6.06 -2.98
N LEU A 18 6.33 -6.21 -1.92
CA LEU A 18 6.22 -7.30 -0.94
C LEU A 18 4.80 -7.42 -0.35
N ALA A 19 4.03 -6.32 -0.32
CA ALA A 19 2.61 -6.35 0.03
C ALA A 19 1.79 -7.36 -0.80
N ILE A 20 2.23 -7.69 -2.01
CA ILE A 20 1.60 -8.70 -2.88
C ILE A 20 1.61 -10.07 -2.18
N SER A 21 2.75 -10.47 -1.60
CA SER A 21 2.86 -11.74 -0.84
C SER A 21 1.97 -11.73 0.40
N MET A 22 1.93 -10.59 1.12
CA MET A 22 1.07 -10.42 2.29
C MET A 22 -0.40 -10.67 1.95
N TYR A 23 -0.89 -10.07 0.86
CA TYR A 23 -2.30 -10.24 0.45
C TYR A 23 -2.61 -11.66 0.01
N THR A 24 -1.69 -12.36 -0.67
CA THR A 24 -1.92 -13.75 -1.08
C THR A 24 -1.91 -14.72 0.09
N LEU A 25 -1.05 -14.51 1.08
CA LEU A 25 -1.05 -15.29 2.32
C LEU A 25 -2.32 -15.04 3.13
N SER A 26 -2.74 -13.78 3.28
CA SER A 26 -4.03 -13.46 3.93
C SER A 26 -5.21 -14.11 3.21
N PHE A 27 -5.18 -14.19 1.88
CA PHE A 27 -6.20 -14.93 1.12
C PHE A 27 -6.20 -16.41 1.48
N ALA A 28 -5.02 -17.02 1.59
CA ALA A 28 -4.89 -18.42 1.95
C ALA A 28 -5.41 -18.69 3.37
N ASP A 29 -5.17 -17.79 4.34
CA ASP A 29 -5.69 -17.92 5.70
C ASP A 29 -7.23 -17.93 5.73
N TYR A 30 -7.88 -17.06 4.96
CA TYR A 30 -9.34 -17.09 4.82
C TYR A 30 -9.83 -18.33 4.07
N PHE A 31 -9.10 -18.79 3.05
CA PHE A 31 -9.44 -20.02 2.35
C PHE A 31 -9.39 -21.23 3.28
N LEU A 32 -8.38 -21.31 4.15
CA LEU A 32 -8.23 -22.37 5.15
C LEU A 32 -9.35 -22.35 6.20
N SER A 33 -9.99 -21.21 6.46
CA SER A 33 -11.19 -21.16 7.32
C SER A 33 -12.36 -21.99 6.77
N LEU A 34 -12.40 -22.21 5.45
CA LEU A 34 -13.41 -23.05 4.77
C LEU A 34 -12.90 -24.45 4.45
N PHE A 35 -11.60 -24.58 4.16
CA PHE A 35 -10.95 -25.82 3.71
C PHE A 35 -9.65 -26.07 4.52
N PRO A 36 -9.74 -26.54 5.79
CA PRO A 36 -8.60 -26.62 6.71
C PRO A 36 -7.47 -27.55 6.27
N ASN A 37 -7.77 -28.54 5.43
CA ASN A 37 -6.82 -29.59 5.03
C ASN A 37 -5.96 -29.23 3.80
N VAL A 38 -5.98 -27.96 3.36
CA VAL A 38 -5.22 -27.52 2.19
C VAL A 38 -3.96 -26.77 2.61
N ASN A 39 -2.91 -26.83 1.80
CA ASN A 39 -1.66 -26.14 2.10
C ASN A 39 -1.76 -24.63 1.74
N ALA A 40 -1.59 -23.76 2.74
CA ALA A 40 -1.65 -22.30 2.57
C ALA A 40 -0.66 -21.77 1.51
N LYS A 41 0.57 -22.31 1.48
CA LYS A 41 1.59 -21.90 0.50
C LYS A 41 1.16 -22.23 -0.93
N LEU A 42 0.53 -23.41 -1.11
CA LEU A 42 0.02 -23.82 -2.42
C LEU A 42 -1.11 -22.90 -2.90
N ILE A 43 -2.04 -22.54 -2.02
CA ILE A 43 -3.12 -21.60 -2.34
C ILE A 43 -2.54 -20.22 -2.69
N SER A 44 -1.63 -19.69 -1.87
CA SER A 44 -0.97 -18.40 -2.13
C SER A 44 -0.23 -18.42 -3.47
N PHE A 45 0.49 -19.50 -3.78
CA PHE A 45 1.18 -19.68 -5.06
C PHE A 45 0.21 -19.68 -6.24
N ILE A 46 -0.88 -20.44 -6.15
CA ILE A 46 -1.89 -20.55 -7.21
C ILE A 46 -2.53 -19.18 -7.45
N VAL A 47 -3.00 -18.52 -6.40
CA VAL A 47 -3.67 -17.21 -6.50
C VAL A 47 -2.75 -16.17 -7.12
N LEU A 48 -1.49 -16.09 -6.66
CA LEU A 48 -0.51 -15.18 -7.21
C LEU A 48 -0.26 -15.44 -8.69
N THR A 49 -0.04 -16.70 -9.06
CA THR A 49 0.25 -17.10 -10.44
C THR A 49 -0.93 -16.83 -11.37
N VAL A 50 -2.16 -17.13 -10.94
CA VAL A 50 -3.37 -16.86 -11.72
C VAL A 50 -3.55 -15.37 -11.96
N LEU A 51 -3.40 -14.54 -10.93
CA LEU A 51 -3.58 -13.09 -11.07
C LEU A 51 -2.52 -12.46 -11.98
N PHE A 52 -1.25 -12.82 -11.81
CA PHE A 52 -0.21 -12.35 -12.73
C PHE A 52 -0.40 -12.86 -14.16
N GLY A 53 -0.84 -14.11 -14.32
CA GLY A 53 -1.24 -14.67 -15.61
C GLY A 53 -2.36 -13.86 -16.27
N MET A 54 -3.41 -13.50 -15.53
CA MET A 54 -4.49 -12.65 -16.04
C MET A 54 -3.97 -11.29 -16.52
N HIS A 55 -3.09 -10.64 -15.76
CA HIS A 55 -2.46 -9.38 -16.17
C HIS A 55 -1.56 -9.55 -17.38
N PHE A 56 -0.88 -10.68 -17.51
CA PHE A 56 -0.06 -11.00 -18.68
C PHE A 56 -0.93 -11.10 -19.94
N PHE A 57 -2.11 -11.72 -19.86
CA PHE A 57 -3.04 -11.86 -20.99
C PHE A 57 -3.90 -10.61 -21.25
N GLY A 58 -3.76 -9.55 -20.46
CA GLY A 58 -4.37 -8.25 -20.75
C GLY A 58 -5.88 -8.21 -20.55
N VAL A 59 -6.38 -8.46 -19.36
CA VAL A 59 -7.81 -8.46 -19.05
C VAL A 59 -8.41 -7.04 -19.12
N LYS A 60 -9.18 -6.76 -20.17
CA LYS A 60 -9.83 -5.45 -20.40
C LYS A 60 -11.08 -5.17 -19.54
N GLN A 61 -11.61 -6.15 -18.81
CA GLN A 61 -12.89 -6.02 -18.12
C GLN A 61 -12.79 -5.75 -16.61
N ALA A 62 -11.62 -5.38 -16.12
CA ALA A 62 -11.35 -5.24 -14.69
C ALA A 62 -12.26 -4.24 -13.94
N ALA A 63 -12.67 -3.13 -14.58
CA ALA A 63 -13.38 -2.06 -13.87
C ALA A 63 -14.83 -2.44 -13.47
N ARG A 64 -15.59 -3.11 -14.34
CA ARG A 64 -16.96 -3.54 -14.00
C ARG A 64 -16.96 -4.61 -12.92
N LEU A 65 -16.05 -5.59 -13.05
CA LEU A 65 -15.85 -6.62 -12.05
C LEU A 65 -15.47 -6.01 -10.70
N GLN A 66 -14.56 -5.05 -10.70
CA GLN A 66 -14.14 -4.33 -9.50
C GLN A 66 -15.33 -3.69 -8.77
N ASN A 67 -16.23 -3.01 -9.48
CA ASN A 67 -17.41 -2.37 -8.87
C ASN A 67 -18.38 -3.39 -8.24
N ILE A 68 -18.62 -4.52 -8.91
CA ILE A 68 -19.46 -5.61 -8.38
C ILE A 68 -18.83 -6.19 -7.11
N LEU A 69 -17.53 -6.48 -7.15
CA LEU A 69 -16.82 -7.04 -6.00
C LEU A 69 -16.78 -6.05 -4.82
N CYS A 70 -16.64 -4.75 -5.07
CA CYS A 70 -16.73 -3.73 -4.03
C CYS A 70 -18.13 -3.65 -3.41
N ALA A 71 -19.20 -3.80 -4.20
CA ALA A 71 -20.57 -3.85 -3.68
C ALA A 71 -20.79 -5.09 -2.80
N ILE A 72 -20.34 -6.27 -3.24
CA ILE A 72 -20.40 -7.51 -2.46
C ILE A 72 -19.63 -7.36 -1.15
N LEU A 73 -18.42 -6.79 -1.20
CA LEU A 73 -17.61 -6.51 -0.03
C LEU A 73 -18.33 -5.58 0.96
N ALA A 74 -18.96 -4.50 0.48
CA ALA A 74 -19.69 -3.58 1.34
C ALA A 74 -20.86 -4.28 2.07
N ILE A 75 -21.59 -5.16 1.36
CA ILE A 75 -22.69 -5.96 1.95
C ILE A 75 -22.12 -6.94 2.99
N ALA A 76 -21.00 -7.60 2.71
CA ALA A 76 -20.37 -8.54 3.63
C ALA A 76 -19.86 -7.85 4.91
N ILE A 77 -19.25 -6.67 4.80
CA ILE A 77 -18.83 -5.84 5.94
C ILE A 77 -20.06 -5.39 6.75
N ALA A 78 -21.12 -4.93 6.09
CA ALA A 78 -22.36 -4.54 6.76
C ALA A 78 -22.97 -5.73 7.53
N ALA A 79 -23.01 -6.92 6.92
CA ALA A 79 -23.49 -8.13 7.58
C ALA A 79 -22.64 -8.48 8.82
N TYR A 80 -21.30 -8.37 8.73
CA TYR A 80 -20.40 -8.60 9.86
C TYR A 80 -20.70 -7.64 11.03
N ILE A 81 -20.84 -6.36 10.72
CA ILE A 81 -21.11 -5.33 11.73
C ILE A 81 -22.50 -5.52 12.35
N VAL A 82 -23.55 -5.65 11.53
CA VAL A 82 -24.94 -5.70 12.01
C VAL A 82 -25.19 -6.95 12.85
N LEU A 83 -24.71 -8.11 12.40
CA LEU A 83 -24.89 -9.37 13.14
C LEU A 83 -23.96 -9.47 14.35
N GLY A 84 -22.77 -8.86 14.29
CA GLY A 84 -21.78 -8.98 15.32
C GLY A 84 -21.97 -7.99 16.47
N ILE A 85 -22.49 -6.78 16.21
CA ILE A 85 -22.56 -5.71 17.22
C ILE A 85 -23.44 -6.11 18.42
N GLY A 86 -24.51 -6.87 18.21
CA GLY A 86 -25.38 -7.39 19.26
C GLY A 86 -24.75 -8.48 20.13
N ASN A 87 -23.61 -9.03 19.72
CA ASN A 87 -22.88 -10.07 20.45
C ASN A 87 -21.64 -9.53 21.18
N VAL A 88 -21.41 -8.22 21.12
CA VAL A 88 -20.29 -7.56 21.81
C VAL A 88 -20.56 -7.58 23.31
N GLN A 89 -19.63 -8.12 24.10
CA GLN A 89 -19.72 -8.16 25.56
C GLN A 89 -19.56 -6.75 26.14
N GLY A 90 -20.37 -6.38 27.13
CA GLY A 90 -20.38 -5.03 27.66
C GLY A 90 -19.10 -4.59 28.38
N ASP A 91 -18.30 -5.55 28.81
CA ASP A 91 -17.04 -5.35 29.54
C ASP A 91 -15.78 -5.49 28.67
N TYR A 92 -15.91 -5.61 27.33
CA TYR A 92 -14.75 -5.82 26.43
C TYR A 92 -13.71 -4.70 26.49
N LEU A 93 -14.12 -3.47 26.83
CA LEU A 93 -13.22 -2.33 27.02
C LEU A 93 -12.47 -2.36 28.34
N THR A 94 -12.98 -3.09 29.36
CA THR A 94 -12.35 -3.19 30.68
C THR A 94 -11.56 -4.47 30.83
N ASN A 95 -12.08 -5.58 30.30
CA ASN A 95 -11.44 -6.89 30.33
C ASN A 95 -10.54 -7.05 29.12
N GLY A 96 -9.21 -6.94 29.32
CA GLY A 96 -8.23 -7.10 28.28
C GLY A 96 -7.97 -5.84 27.44
N PHE A 97 -8.55 -4.70 27.80
CA PHE A 97 -8.20 -3.42 27.19
C PHE A 97 -6.73 -3.08 27.46
N MET A 98 -5.98 -2.73 26.42
CA MET A 98 -4.55 -2.41 26.48
C MET A 98 -3.66 -3.53 27.07
N THR A 99 -3.94 -4.79 26.78
CA THR A 99 -3.14 -5.96 27.23
C THR A 99 -1.64 -5.85 26.93
N LYS A 100 -1.26 -5.16 25.87
CA LYS A 100 0.13 -4.85 25.47
C LYS A 100 0.57 -3.45 25.90
N GLY A 101 -0.20 -2.76 26.74
CA GLY A 101 0.09 -1.39 27.20
C GLY A 101 0.17 -0.35 26.08
N ILE A 102 0.76 0.81 26.37
CA ILE A 102 0.94 1.91 25.42
C ILE A 102 1.76 1.50 24.19
N GLY A 103 2.78 0.64 24.37
CA GLY A 103 3.59 0.15 23.25
C GLY A 103 2.76 -0.63 22.22
N GLY A 104 1.86 -1.50 22.68
CA GLY A 104 0.93 -2.22 21.82
C GLY A 104 -0.04 -1.29 21.08
N PHE A 105 -0.56 -0.27 21.77
CA PHE A 105 -1.43 0.74 21.17
C PHE A 105 -0.72 1.52 20.06
N VAL A 106 0.52 1.97 20.29
CA VAL A 106 1.31 2.68 19.28
C VAL A 106 1.60 1.77 18.07
N LEU A 107 1.98 0.52 18.33
CA LEU A 107 2.23 -0.47 17.26
C LEU A 107 0.98 -0.71 16.42
N ALA A 108 -0.17 -0.93 17.04
CA ALA A 108 -1.45 -1.09 16.35
C ALA A 108 -1.81 0.14 15.51
N SER A 109 -1.58 1.36 16.03
CA SER A 109 -1.82 2.62 15.33
C SER A 109 -0.96 2.74 14.07
N ILE A 110 0.30 2.26 14.09
CA ILE A 110 1.19 2.22 12.93
C ILE A 110 0.62 1.28 11.85
N TYR A 111 0.21 0.07 12.22
CA TYR A 111 -0.38 -0.89 11.28
C TYR A 111 -1.71 -0.38 10.68
N LEU A 112 -2.58 0.21 11.52
CA LEU A 112 -3.84 0.80 11.05
C LEU A 112 -3.62 1.99 10.13
N THR A 113 -2.58 2.80 10.36
CA THR A 113 -2.19 3.89 9.47
C THR A 113 -1.74 3.36 8.10
N PHE A 114 -1.03 2.23 8.08
CA PHE A 114 -0.71 1.54 6.82
C PHE A 114 -1.97 1.02 6.13
N ALA A 115 -2.83 0.30 6.86
CA ALA A 115 -4.05 -0.30 6.33
C ALA A 115 -5.03 0.74 5.76
N ALA A 116 -5.17 1.91 6.41
CA ALA A 116 -6.01 3.02 5.95
C ALA A 116 -5.37 3.85 4.82
N GLY A 117 -4.09 3.64 4.52
CA GLY A 117 -3.31 4.46 3.58
C GLY A 117 -3.62 4.27 2.09
N GLY A 118 -4.46 3.30 1.74
CA GLY A 118 -4.78 2.95 0.34
C GLY A 118 -5.35 4.09 -0.49
N ALA A 119 -6.10 5.01 0.12
CA ALA A 119 -6.68 6.17 -0.54
C ALA A 119 -5.64 7.08 -1.21
N THR A 120 -4.41 7.12 -0.71
CA THR A 120 -3.33 7.95 -1.28
C THR A 120 -2.95 7.55 -2.71
N TYR A 121 -3.23 6.34 -3.12
CA TYR A 121 -2.96 5.84 -4.47
C TYR A 121 -3.81 6.50 -5.56
N VAL A 122 -4.90 7.19 -5.20
CA VAL A 122 -5.72 7.95 -6.17
C VAL A 122 -4.92 9.03 -6.89
N VAL A 123 -3.80 9.49 -6.31
CA VAL A 123 -2.88 10.46 -6.93
C VAL A 123 -2.38 9.96 -8.30
N ASN A 124 -2.23 8.65 -8.50
CA ASN A 124 -1.82 8.07 -9.79
C ASN A 124 -2.85 8.26 -10.91
N TYR A 125 -4.09 8.58 -10.56
CA TYR A 125 -5.18 8.88 -11.50
C TYR A 125 -5.39 10.37 -11.75
N SER A 126 -4.48 11.22 -11.30
CA SER A 126 -4.57 12.68 -11.41
C SER A 126 -4.78 13.17 -12.86
N SER A 127 -4.17 12.48 -13.83
CA SER A 127 -4.33 12.80 -15.26
C SER A 127 -5.73 12.45 -15.83
N ALA A 128 -6.48 11.58 -15.16
CA ALA A 128 -7.82 11.15 -15.56
C ALA A 128 -8.94 11.90 -14.82
N ALA A 129 -8.63 12.60 -13.74
CA ALA A 129 -9.59 13.36 -12.93
C ALA A 129 -9.99 14.65 -13.64
N LYS A 130 -11.30 15.01 -13.57
CA LYS A 130 -11.81 16.27 -14.16
C LYS A 130 -11.22 17.49 -13.45
N ASN A 131 -11.21 17.48 -12.12
CA ASN A 131 -10.67 18.55 -11.26
C ASN A 131 -9.69 17.97 -10.24
N PRO A 132 -8.46 17.55 -10.65
CA PRO A 132 -7.55 16.81 -9.79
C PRO A 132 -7.19 17.53 -8.49
N THR A 133 -7.09 18.86 -8.53
CA THR A 133 -6.77 19.68 -7.35
C THR A 133 -7.88 19.75 -6.30
N LYS A 134 -9.13 19.38 -6.64
CA LYS A 134 -10.28 19.34 -5.74
C LYS A 134 -10.66 17.90 -5.43
N ASP A 135 -10.77 17.08 -6.47
CA ASP A 135 -11.31 15.72 -6.38
C ASP A 135 -10.37 14.78 -5.59
N ILE A 136 -9.05 14.86 -5.86
CA ILE A 136 -8.07 13.96 -5.23
C ILE A 136 -7.99 14.16 -3.71
N PRO A 137 -7.82 15.37 -3.17
CA PRO A 137 -7.80 15.58 -1.73
C PRO A 137 -9.12 15.19 -1.06
N PHE A 138 -10.25 15.50 -1.70
CA PHE A 138 -11.57 15.11 -1.19
C PHE A 138 -11.69 13.59 -1.09
N VAL A 139 -11.33 12.86 -2.15
CA VAL A 139 -11.37 11.39 -2.14
C VAL A 139 -10.45 10.82 -1.07
N ILE A 140 -9.23 11.34 -0.92
CA ILE A 140 -8.29 10.86 0.11
C ILE A 140 -8.89 11.04 1.50
N ILE A 141 -9.40 12.24 1.83
CA ILE A 141 -9.94 12.54 3.16
C ILE A 141 -11.20 11.73 3.43
N ALA A 142 -12.16 11.76 2.51
CA ALA A 142 -13.45 11.08 2.67
C ALA A 142 -13.28 9.56 2.77
N SER A 143 -12.51 8.95 1.86
CA SER A 143 -12.27 7.49 1.90
C SER A 143 -11.52 7.07 3.15
N THR A 144 -10.51 7.83 3.57
CA THR A 144 -9.76 7.50 4.80
C THR A 144 -10.66 7.58 6.01
N ALA A 145 -11.50 8.62 6.13
CA ALA A 145 -12.44 8.76 7.24
C ALA A 145 -13.44 7.59 7.28
N ILE A 146 -14.03 7.22 6.15
CA ILE A 146 -14.96 6.09 6.05
C ILE A 146 -14.28 4.78 6.44
N VAL A 147 -13.09 4.52 5.90
CA VAL A 147 -12.33 3.28 6.19
C VAL A 147 -11.96 3.20 7.66
N VAL A 148 -11.51 4.29 8.28
CA VAL A 148 -11.17 4.33 9.71
C VAL A 148 -12.40 4.03 10.57
N LEU A 149 -13.56 4.60 10.25
CA LEU A 149 -14.81 4.31 10.95
C LEU A 149 -15.22 2.83 10.82
N VAL A 150 -15.15 2.29 9.60
CA VAL A 150 -15.45 0.87 9.35
C VAL A 150 -14.50 -0.03 10.14
N TYR A 151 -13.20 0.25 10.11
CA TYR A 151 -12.21 -0.53 10.87
C TYR A 151 -12.43 -0.44 12.37
N ALA A 152 -12.77 0.74 12.90
CA ALA A 152 -13.07 0.90 14.32
C ALA A 152 -14.25 0.00 14.75
N VAL A 153 -15.36 0.03 14.00
CA VAL A 153 -16.53 -0.80 14.32
C VAL A 153 -16.24 -2.28 14.14
N MET A 154 -15.55 -2.69 13.07
CA MET A 154 -15.17 -4.10 12.85
C MET A 154 -14.23 -4.61 13.94
N SER A 155 -13.26 -3.80 14.38
CA SER A 155 -12.35 -4.15 15.45
C SER A 155 -13.08 -4.28 16.80
N THR A 156 -14.07 -3.41 17.06
CA THR A 156 -14.93 -3.48 18.22
C THR A 156 -15.71 -4.82 18.26
N VAL A 157 -16.30 -5.20 17.12
CA VAL A 157 -16.98 -6.51 17.01
C VAL A 157 -16.00 -7.66 17.24
N ALA A 158 -14.85 -7.65 16.56
CA ALA A 158 -13.87 -8.72 16.67
C ALA A 158 -13.37 -8.92 18.09
N ALA A 159 -12.98 -7.83 18.78
CA ALA A 159 -12.43 -7.87 20.13
C ALA A 159 -13.52 -8.00 21.22
N GLY A 160 -14.77 -7.66 20.90
CA GLY A 160 -15.88 -7.69 21.85
C GLY A 160 -16.67 -9.01 21.85
N VAL A 161 -16.56 -9.79 20.78
CA VAL A 161 -17.28 -11.09 20.67
C VAL A 161 -16.48 -12.24 21.28
N LEU A 162 -15.14 -12.19 21.19
CA LEU A 162 -14.23 -13.18 21.75
C LEU A 162 -13.11 -12.49 22.56
N PRO A 163 -12.52 -13.19 23.53
CA PRO A 163 -11.32 -12.72 24.23
C PRO A 163 -10.18 -12.37 23.27
N VAL A 164 -9.41 -11.31 23.58
CA VAL A 164 -8.36 -10.76 22.71
C VAL A 164 -7.29 -11.80 22.34
N ASP A 165 -6.96 -12.70 23.26
CA ASP A 165 -6.00 -13.79 23.03
C ASP A 165 -6.46 -14.79 21.97
N GLN A 166 -7.75 -14.97 21.78
CA GLN A 166 -8.34 -15.85 20.75
C GLN A 166 -8.43 -15.20 19.37
N VAL A 167 -8.52 -13.87 19.30
CA VAL A 167 -8.61 -13.13 18.02
C VAL A 167 -7.28 -12.54 17.57
N ALA A 168 -6.29 -12.42 18.47
CA ALA A 168 -4.99 -11.85 18.15
C ALA A 168 -4.26 -12.71 17.12
N ASN A 169 -3.77 -12.06 16.03
CA ASN A 169 -3.11 -12.71 14.90
C ASN A 169 -3.98 -13.75 14.17
N GLN A 170 -5.30 -13.68 14.33
CA GLN A 170 -6.25 -14.54 13.62
C GLN A 170 -7.04 -13.75 12.57
N PRO A 171 -7.48 -14.38 11.47
CA PRO A 171 -8.38 -13.74 10.52
C PRO A 171 -9.76 -13.49 11.16
N LEU A 172 -10.47 -12.48 10.68
CA LEU A 172 -11.82 -12.12 11.17
C LEU A 172 -12.86 -13.25 11.04
N SER A 173 -12.57 -14.29 10.26
CA SER A 173 -13.41 -15.48 10.17
C SER A 173 -13.59 -16.18 11.51
N ILE A 174 -12.61 -16.10 12.43
CA ILE A 174 -12.72 -16.70 13.77
C ILE A 174 -13.85 -16.02 14.57
N SER A 175 -13.86 -14.69 14.63
CA SER A 175 -14.94 -13.96 15.34
C SER A 175 -16.28 -14.08 14.59
N ALA A 176 -16.29 -14.07 13.25
CA ALA A 176 -17.50 -14.23 12.45
C ALA A 176 -18.18 -15.58 12.68
N ALA A 177 -17.42 -16.65 12.89
CA ALA A 177 -17.96 -18.01 13.14
C ALA A 177 -18.79 -18.11 14.42
N VAL A 178 -18.60 -17.19 15.37
CA VAL A 178 -19.32 -17.19 16.66
C VAL A 178 -20.79 -16.77 16.50
N PHE A 179 -21.06 -15.78 15.64
CA PHE A 179 -22.39 -15.17 15.54
C PHE A 179 -23.05 -15.29 14.17
N MET A 180 -22.32 -15.69 13.14
CA MET A 180 -22.90 -15.82 11.80
C MET A 180 -23.48 -17.21 11.54
N PRO A 181 -24.71 -17.31 11.00
CA PRO A 181 -25.23 -18.54 10.43
C PRO A 181 -24.31 -19.02 9.29
N LYS A 182 -24.18 -20.35 9.12
CA LYS A 182 -23.24 -20.98 8.17
C LYS A 182 -23.24 -20.34 6.77
N THR A 183 -24.41 -20.05 6.22
CA THR A 183 -24.55 -19.45 4.87
C THR A 183 -23.98 -18.03 4.83
N VAL A 184 -24.30 -17.21 5.85
CA VAL A 184 -23.78 -15.82 5.96
C VAL A 184 -22.29 -15.82 6.25
N TYR A 185 -21.80 -16.73 7.08
CA TYR A 185 -20.37 -16.94 7.31
C TYR A 185 -19.62 -17.24 6.02
N THR A 186 -20.10 -18.22 5.23
CA THR A 186 -19.49 -18.54 3.93
C THR A 186 -19.50 -17.34 2.99
N PHE A 187 -20.62 -16.60 2.93
CA PHE A 187 -20.70 -15.35 2.15
C PHE A 187 -19.70 -14.29 2.64
N PHE A 188 -19.56 -14.12 3.96
CA PHE A 188 -18.60 -13.16 4.55
C PHE A 188 -17.16 -13.56 4.20
N VAL A 189 -16.79 -14.83 4.34
CA VAL A 189 -15.43 -15.29 4.05
C VAL A 189 -15.10 -15.15 2.57
N VAL A 190 -15.97 -15.63 1.68
CA VAL A 190 -15.73 -15.62 0.22
C VAL A 190 -15.95 -14.23 -0.37
N GLY A 191 -17.14 -13.67 -0.20
CA GLY A 191 -17.57 -12.42 -0.83
C GLY A 191 -16.98 -11.19 -0.15
N GLY A 192 -16.75 -11.26 1.16
CA GLY A 192 -16.10 -10.21 1.94
C GLY A 192 -14.59 -10.33 1.87
N ALA A 193 -14.02 -11.23 2.67
CA ALA A 193 -12.59 -11.26 2.91
C ALA A 193 -11.78 -11.70 1.67
N MET A 194 -12.10 -12.82 1.06
CA MET A 194 -11.31 -13.33 -0.08
C MET A 194 -11.43 -12.42 -1.32
N PHE A 195 -12.63 -11.93 -1.64
CA PHE A 195 -12.82 -11.03 -2.78
C PHE A 195 -12.17 -9.67 -2.56
N SER A 196 -12.14 -9.14 -1.32
CA SER A 196 -11.43 -7.90 -1.03
C SER A 196 -9.93 -8.03 -1.30
N LEU A 197 -9.33 -9.16 -0.92
CA LEU A 197 -7.92 -9.44 -1.16
C LEU A 197 -7.62 -9.62 -2.66
N LEU A 198 -8.48 -10.34 -3.40
CA LEU A 198 -8.35 -10.47 -4.84
C LEU A 198 -8.46 -9.13 -5.58
N THR A 199 -9.43 -8.28 -5.20
CA THR A 199 -9.57 -6.94 -5.81
C THR A 199 -8.38 -6.04 -5.48
N THR A 200 -7.89 -6.10 -4.24
CA THR A 200 -6.70 -5.35 -3.81
C THR A 200 -5.46 -5.81 -4.57
N LEU A 201 -5.25 -7.12 -4.72
CA LEU A 201 -4.15 -7.68 -5.51
C LEU A 201 -4.25 -7.28 -6.98
N ASN A 202 -5.42 -7.46 -7.59
CA ASN A 202 -5.66 -7.09 -8.98
C ASN A 202 -5.37 -5.61 -9.22
N PHE A 203 -5.86 -4.72 -8.34
CA PHE A 203 -5.60 -3.29 -8.40
C PHE A 203 -4.11 -2.98 -8.24
N ASN A 204 -3.44 -3.56 -7.24
CA ASN A 204 -2.02 -3.32 -7.00
C ASN A 204 -1.15 -3.75 -8.19
N ILE A 205 -1.36 -4.96 -8.74
CA ILE A 205 -0.59 -5.44 -9.90
C ILE A 205 -0.75 -4.49 -11.09
N GLY A 206 -1.99 -4.05 -11.38
CA GLY A 206 -2.24 -3.09 -12.46
C GLY A 206 -1.56 -1.75 -12.22
N MET A 207 -1.61 -1.26 -10.98
CA MET A 207 -1.13 0.08 -10.62
C MET A 207 0.40 0.18 -10.55
N ILE A 208 1.10 -0.87 -10.10
CA ILE A 208 2.57 -0.90 -9.99
C ILE A 208 3.24 -0.82 -11.39
N VAL A 209 2.62 -1.39 -12.40
CA VAL A 209 3.19 -1.46 -13.77
C VAL A 209 3.33 -0.07 -14.39
N TYR A 210 2.35 0.83 -14.20
CA TYR A 210 2.35 2.13 -14.86
C TYR A 210 3.49 3.07 -14.45
N PRO A 211 3.77 3.29 -13.15
CA PRO A 211 4.90 4.12 -12.72
C PRO A 211 6.24 3.58 -13.20
N VAL A 212 6.43 2.25 -13.18
CA VAL A 212 7.66 1.63 -13.64
C VAL A 212 7.83 1.79 -15.15
N MET A 213 6.76 1.61 -15.94
CA MET A 213 6.78 1.90 -17.38
C MET A 213 7.14 3.36 -17.67
N THR A 214 6.57 4.29 -16.89
CA THR A 214 6.89 5.72 -17.04
C THR A 214 8.34 5.97 -16.68
N GLY A 215 8.84 5.40 -15.59
CA GLY A 215 10.26 5.46 -15.23
C GLY A 215 11.20 4.92 -16.31
N CYS A 216 10.82 3.85 -17.00
CA CYS A 216 11.57 3.34 -18.15
C CYS A 216 11.53 4.31 -19.35
N LYS A 217 10.38 4.90 -19.65
CA LYS A 217 10.22 5.88 -20.74
C LYS A 217 11.01 7.16 -20.46
N ASP A 218 10.99 7.62 -19.22
CA ASP A 218 11.72 8.80 -18.79
C ASP A 218 13.24 8.56 -18.66
N GLY A 219 13.69 7.29 -18.75
CA GLY A 219 15.11 6.91 -18.73
C GLY A 219 15.68 6.65 -17.33
N TRP A 220 14.84 6.59 -16.29
CA TRP A 220 15.24 6.26 -14.92
C TRP A 220 15.54 4.77 -14.74
N LEU A 221 14.87 3.93 -15.51
CA LEU A 221 15.02 2.48 -15.53
C LEU A 221 15.38 2.00 -16.95
N PRO A 222 15.98 0.82 -17.10
CA PRO A 222 16.30 0.27 -18.41
C PRO A 222 15.08 0.19 -19.34
N LYS A 223 15.14 0.78 -20.51
CA LYS A 223 14.04 0.79 -21.51
C LYS A 223 13.55 -0.61 -21.86
N LYS A 224 14.44 -1.62 -21.78
CA LYS A 224 14.11 -3.03 -22.04
C LYS A 224 13.01 -3.57 -21.13
N LEU A 225 12.89 -3.07 -19.88
CA LEU A 225 11.84 -3.50 -18.97
C LEU A 225 10.44 -3.10 -19.45
N ALA A 226 10.30 -1.99 -20.18
CA ALA A 226 9.02 -1.48 -20.68
C ALA A 226 8.57 -2.14 -22.00
N VAL A 227 9.25 -3.17 -22.47
CA VAL A 227 8.86 -3.90 -23.69
C VAL A 227 7.50 -4.55 -23.46
N LYS A 228 6.58 -4.28 -24.40
CA LYS A 228 5.23 -4.84 -24.38
C LYS A 228 5.16 -6.08 -25.24
N ASN A 229 4.39 -7.07 -24.76
CA ASN A 229 4.01 -8.23 -25.56
C ASN A 229 3.21 -7.77 -26.78
N LYS A 230 3.60 -8.23 -27.99
CA LYS A 230 2.95 -7.85 -29.25
C LYS A 230 1.48 -8.28 -29.34
N LYS A 231 1.11 -9.44 -28.76
CA LYS A 231 -0.24 -10.00 -28.81
C LYS A 231 -1.16 -9.40 -27.76
N PHE A 232 -0.67 -9.24 -26.52
CA PHE A 232 -1.49 -8.86 -25.37
C PHE A 232 -1.28 -7.43 -24.89
N GLY A 233 -0.24 -6.74 -25.36
CA GLY A 233 0.10 -5.37 -24.97
C GLY A 233 0.64 -5.24 -23.54
N SER A 234 0.82 -6.32 -22.81
CA SER A 234 1.30 -6.36 -21.43
C SER A 234 2.80 -6.10 -21.32
N ALA A 235 3.24 -5.40 -20.26
CA ALA A 235 4.64 -5.18 -19.93
C ALA A 235 5.20 -6.39 -19.17
N TYR A 236 5.40 -7.50 -19.87
CA TYR A 236 5.64 -8.81 -19.29
C TYR A 236 6.90 -8.90 -18.41
N LEU A 237 7.96 -8.16 -18.73
CA LEU A 237 9.17 -8.14 -17.89
C LEU A 237 8.95 -7.45 -16.56
N ILE A 238 8.15 -6.37 -16.55
CA ILE A 238 7.77 -5.70 -15.31
C ILE A 238 6.88 -6.62 -14.48
N LEU A 239 5.90 -7.27 -15.11
CA LEU A 239 5.04 -8.25 -14.42
C LEU A 239 5.86 -9.41 -13.86
N LEU A 240 6.82 -9.95 -14.62
CA LEU A 240 7.71 -11.02 -14.14
C LEU A 240 8.54 -10.57 -12.94
N MET A 241 9.10 -9.36 -12.98
CA MET A 241 9.85 -8.79 -11.87
C MET A 241 9.02 -8.73 -10.59
N PHE A 242 7.79 -8.21 -10.65
CA PHE A 242 6.91 -8.13 -9.50
C PHE A 242 6.38 -9.49 -9.05
N TYR A 243 6.14 -10.41 -9.99
CA TYR A 243 5.83 -11.79 -9.66
C TYR A 243 6.96 -12.44 -8.84
N LEU A 244 8.22 -12.25 -9.24
CA LEU A 244 9.37 -12.78 -8.50
C LEU A 244 9.49 -12.15 -7.11
N ILE A 245 9.27 -10.84 -6.97
CA ILE A 245 9.26 -10.19 -5.65
C ILE A 245 8.14 -10.76 -4.77
N GLY A 246 6.96 -11.04 -5.35
CA GLY A 246 5.82 -11.59 -4.62
C GLY A 246 5.93 -13.08 -4.30
N ILE A 247 6.57 -13.89 -5.16
CA ILE A 247 6.62 -15.34 -4.97
C ILE A 247 7.74 -15.79 -4.03
N VAL A 248 8.88 -15.09 -4.02
CA VAL A 248 10.04 -15.49 -3.23
C VAL A 248 9.74 -15.60 -1.74
N PRO A 249 9.07 -14.63 -1.07
CA PRO A 249 8.72 -14.77 0.34
C PRO A 249 7.84 -15.99 0.64
N ILE A 250 6.91 -16.32 -0.26
CA ILE A 250 6.02 -17.48 -0.12
C ILE A 250 6.83 -18.77 -0.20
N LEU A 251 7.72 -18.89 -1.18
CA LEU A 251 8.59 -20.07 -1.36
C LEU A 251 9.55 -20.25 -0.19
N LEU A 252 10.11 -19.17 0.34
CA LEU A 252 10.96 -19.20 1.53
C LEU A 252 10.17 -19.55 2.81
N GLY A 253 8.85 -19.58 2.74
CA GLY A 253 7.99 -19.91 3.87
C GLY A 253 7.94 -18.85 4.94
N LEU A 254 8.13 -17.60 4.56
CA LEU A 254 7.94 -16.48 5.49
C LEU A 254 6.47 -16.40 5.90
N ASP A 255 6.24 -16.17 7.19
CA ASP A 255 4.90 -15.99 7.73
C ASP A 255 4.34 -14.59 7.40
N LEU A 256 3.01 -14.47 7.51
CA LEU A 256 2.28 -13.24 7.20
C LEU A 256 2.79 -12.03 8.00
N ASN A 257 3.07 -12.21 9.30
CA ASN A 257 3.50 -11.12 10.18
C ASN A 257 4.90 -10.60 9.78
N THR A 258 5.79 -11.52 9.41
CA THR A 258 7.14 -11.19 8.91
C THR A 258 7.07 -10.32 7.66
N ILE A 259 6.24 -10.70 6.69
CA ILE A 259 6.08 -9.96 5.44
C ILE A 259 5.38 -8.63 5.68
N ALA A 260 4.34 -8.61 6.54
CA ALA A 260 3.61 -7.41 6.91
C ALA A 260 4.53 -6.39 7.58
N ASN A 261 5.34 -6.80 8.56
CA ASN A 261 6.31 -5.95 9.23
C ASN A 261 7.30 -5.31 8.23
N SER A 262 7.92 -6.12 7.37
CA SER A 262 8.86 -5.64 6.36
C SER A 262 8.19 -4.66 5.40
N THR A 263 6.97 -4.95 4.98
CA THR A 263 6.18 -4.09 4.10
C THR A 263 5.90 -2.74 4.76
N VAL A 264 5.42 -2.73 6.00
CA VAL A 264 5.07 -1.50 6.74
C VAL A 264 6.32 -0.65 7.02
N ILE A 265 7.47 -1.26 7.33
CA ILE A 265 8.74 -0.55 7.49
C ILE A 265 9.12 0.18 6.20
N LEU A 266 9.10 -0.51 5.05
CA LEU A 266 9.44 0.09 3.75
C LEU A 266 8.50 1.23 3.38
N PHE A 267 7.18 1.06 3.55
CA PHE A 267 6.21 2.13 3.32
C PHE A 267 6.40 3.32 4.24
N THR A 268 6.75 3.09 5.50
CA THR A 268 6.99 4.15 6.49
C THR A 268 8.24 4.97 6.12
N ILE A 269 9.31 4.30 5.68
CA ILE A 269 10.53 4.97 5.17
C ILE A 269 10.18 5.85 3.97
N ILE A 270 9.40 5.33 3.02
CA ILE A 270 8.99 6.09 1.83
C ILE A 270 8.16 7.32 2.20
N ARG A 271 7.25 7.23 3.16
CA ARG A 271 6.49 8.39 3.67
C ARG A 271 7.41 9.47 4.21
N GLY A 272 8.43 9.10 4.97
CA GLY A 272 9.46 10.06 5.45
C GLY A 272 10.21 10.74 4.30
N VAL A 273 10.59 10.00 3.26
CA VAL A 273 11.27 10.55 2.07
C VAL A 273 10.35 11.49 1.28
N ILE A 274 9.06 11.17 1.15
CA ILE A 274 8.06 12.04 0.51
C ILE A 274 7.92 13.34 1.30
N ALA A 275 7.80 13.28 2.63
CA ALA A 275 7.72 14.46 3.49
C ALA A 275 8.98 15.34 3.36
N TYR A 276 10.18 14.75 3.34
CA TYR A 276 11.42 15.47 3.08
C TYR A 276 11.42 16.17 1.71
N SER A 277 10.92 15.48 0.69
CA SER A 277 10.83 16.03 -0.67
C SER A 277 9.84 17.20 -0.74
N ALA A 278 8.69 17.10 -0.07
CA ALA A 278 7.69 18.16 0.01
C ALA A 278 8.23 19.41 0.70
N MET A 279 9.07 19.27 1.73
CA MET A 279 9.73 20.37 2.43
C MET A 279 10.64 21.22 1.52
N GLN A 280 11.15 20.64 0.41
CA GLN A 280 12.00 21.35 -0.54
C GLN A 280 11.20 22.17 -1.58
N LEU A 281 9.87 22.01 -1.64
CA LEU A 281 9.02 22.63 -2.66
C LEU A 281 9.10 24.17 -2.68
N PRO A 282 9.02 24.89 -1.55
CA PRO A 282 9.14 26.35 -1.54
C PRO A 282 10.49 26.87 -2.04
N LYS A 283 11.56 26.06 -1.86
CA LYS A 283 12.92 26.44 -2.30
C LYS A 283 13.10 26.20 -3.80
N LYS A 284 12.54 25.10 -4.33
CA LYS A 284 12.73 24.70 -5.73
C LYS A 284 11.74 25.36 -6.68
N MET A 285 10.50 25.56 -6.25
CA MET A 285 9.39 26.07 -7.06
C MET A 285 8.55 27.09 -6.26
N PRO A 286 9.15 28.23 -5.84
CA PRO A 286 8.50 29.19 -4.93
C PRO A 286 7.22 29.79 -5.49
N GLU A 287 7.16 30.14 -6.77
CA GLU A 287 5.99 30.79 -7.36
C GLU A 287 4.85 29.79 -7.59
N ILE A 288 5.16 28.58 -8.10
CA ILE A 288 4.17 27.51 -8.25
C ILE A 288 3.61 27.11 -6.88
N TRP A 289 4.46 27.09 -5.85
CA TRP A 289 4.01 26.79 -4.49
C TRP A 289 3.06 27.85 -3.94
N LYS A 290 3.40 29.14 -4.08
CA LYS A 290 2.53 30.25 -3.62
C LYS A 290 1.15 30.24 -4.27
N GLU A 291 1.06 29.91 -5.56
CA GLU A 291 -0.20 29.82 -6.30
C GLU A 291 -0.97 28.51 -6.07
N SER A 292 -0.39 27.55 -5.33
CA SER A 292 -1.04 26.30 -5.04
C SER A 292 -2.30 26.50 -4.19
N LYS A 293 -3.38 25.79 -4.50
CA LYS A 293 -4.59 25.75 -3.65
C LYS A 293 -4.34 25.16 -2.25
N PHE A 294 -3.23 24.44 -2.08
CA PHE A 294 -2.78 23.87 -0.81
C PHE A 294 -1.67 24.69 -0.17
N TYR A 295 -1.49 25.93 -0.63
CA TYR A 295 -0.48 26.80 -0.06
C TYR A 295 -0.69 27.00 1.43
N VAL A 296 0.36 26.74 2.19
CA VAL A 296 0.52 27.13 3.58
C VAL A 296 1.84 27.88 3.71
N SER A 297 1.99 28.70 4.74
CA SER A 297 3.27 29.42 4.93
C SER A 297 4.43 28.43 4.99
N ASN A 298 5.60 28.84 4.49
CA ASN A 298 6.78 27.97 4.42
C ASN A 298 7.18 27.41 5.78
N GLY A 299 6.97 28.18 6.86
CA GLY A 299 7.18 27.71 8.24
C GLY A 299 6.22 26.60 8.64
N LYS A 300 4.92 26.74 8.33
CA LYS A 300 3.90 25.69 8.59
C LYS A 300 4.19 24.42 7.79
N LEU A 301 4.50 24.56 6.49
CA LEU A 301 4.88 23.41 5.66
C LEU A 301 6.08 22.68 6.27
N LYS A 302 7.14 23.42 6.62
CA LYS A 302 8.34 22.85 7.23
C LYS A 302 8.02 22.12 8.53
N ALA A 303 7.20 22.72 9.41
CA ALA A 303 6.77 22.10 10.66
C ALA A 303 5.99 20.79 10.44
N ILE A 304 5.02 20.77 9.51
CA ILE A 304 4.24 19.57 9.15
C ILE A 304 5.17 18.47 8.59
N CYS A 305 6.08 18.83 7.69
CA CYS A 305 7.00 17.86 7.10
C CYS A 305 7.98 17.30 8.14
N ILE A 306 8.52 18.13 9.04
CA ILE A 306 9.41 17.67 10.13
C ILE A 306 8.63 16.74 11.07
N ALA A 307 7.42 17.10 11.50
CA ALA A 307 6.57 16.26 12.32
C ALA A 307 6.32 14.89 11.64
N SER A 308 6.01 14.90 10.33
CA SER A 308 5.81 13.66 9.56
C SER A 308 7.07 12.81 9.50
N ILE A 309 8.25 13.41 9.35
CA ILE A 309 9.53 12.69 9.34
C ILE A 309 9.83 12.10 10.73
N ILE A 310 9.58 12.84 11.80
CA ILE A 310 9.78 12.37 13.17
C ILE A 310 8.84 11.20 13.45
N ILE A 311 7.56 11.32 13.10
CA ILE A 311 6.57 10.24 13.28
C ILE A 311 7.01 9.01 12.47
N ALA A 312 7.47 9.17 11.23
CA ALA A 312 7.96 8.06 10.43
C ALA A 312 9.19 7.39 11.06
N ALA A 313 10.14 8.18 11.55
CA ALA A 313 11.34 7.65 12.21
C ALA A 313 11.00 6.89 13.50
N LEU A 314 10.15 7.46 14.36
CA LEU A 314 9.68 6.80 15.58
C LEU A 314 8.90 5.53 15.25
N SER A 315 8.05 5.56 14.22
CA SER A 315 7.31 4.36 13.76
C SER A 315 8.25 3.24 13.31
N VAL A 316 9.31 3.57 12.56
CA VAL A 316 10.33 2.59 12.17
C VAL A 316 11.04 2.02 13.39
N LEU A 317 11.40 2.84 14.37
CA LEU A 317 12.04 2.36 15.61
C LEU A 317 11.13 1.40 16.38
N VAL A 318 9.85 1.73 16.54
CA VAL A 318 8.87 0.86 17.21
C VAL A 318 8.70 -0.47 16.45
N LEU A 319 8.62 -0.43 15.14
CA LEU A 319 8.53 -1.63 14.30
C LEU A 319 9.79 -2.51 14.45
N LEU A 320 10.98 -1.91 14.45
CA LEU A 320 12.24 -2.64 14.62
C LEU A 320 12.34 -3.34 15.96
N VAL A 321 11.87 -2.72 17.05
CA VAL A 321 11.82 -3.35 18.39
C VAL A 321 10.90 -4.58 18.41
N SER A 322 9.83 -4.57 17.60
CA SER A 322 8.87 -5.68 17.47
C SER A 322 9.28 -6.73 16.44
N THR A 323 10.44 -6.56 15.80
CA THR A 323 10.90 -7.37 14.68
C THR A 323 12.04 -8.28 15.11
N SER A 324 12.03 -9.53 14.66
CA SER A 324 13.11 -10.47 14.98
C SER A 324 14.45 -10.04 14.34
N PRO A 325 15.60 -10.40 14.93
CA PRO A 325 16.92 -10.06 14.35
C PRO A 325 17.09 -10.53 12.90
N VAL A 326 16.55 -11.70 12.56
CA VAL A 326 16.61 -12.24 11.20
C VAL A 326 15.84 -11.36 10.22
N GLN A 327 14.65 -10.86 10.61
CA GLN A 327 13.85 -9.94 9.80
C GLN A 327 14.53 -8.57 9.66
N ILE A 328 15.19 -8.08 10.72
CA ILE A 328 15.98 -6.84 10.68
C ILE A 328 17.09 -6.97 9.64
N CYS A 329 17.85 -8.07 9.68
CA CYS A 329 18.90 -8.36 8.69
C CYS A 329 18.32 -8.42 7.26
N GLY A 330 17.16 -9.06 7.08
CA GLY A 330 16.45 -9.10 5.79
C GLY A 330 16.07 -7.69 5.27
N ASN A 331 15.51 -6.85 6.13
CA ASN A 331 15.14 -5.47 5.77
C ASN A 331 16.37 -4.61 5.45
N ILE A 332 17.45 -4.73 6.21
CA ILE A 332 18.72 -4.08 5.91
C ILE A 332 19.28 -4.60 4.58
N GLY A 333 19.19 -5.90 4.33
CA GLY A 333 19.59 -6.51 3.06
C GLY A 333 18.83 -5.94 1.86
N ILE A 334 17.50 -5.77 1.96
CA ILE A 334 16.66 -5.15 0.93
C ILE A 334 17.08 -3.69 0.69
N LEU A 335 17.29 -2.92 1.76
CA LEU A 335 17.71 -1.52 1.64
C LEU A 335 19.13 -1.42 1.04
N ALA A 336 20.07 -2.23 1.50
CA ALA A 336 21.43 -2.27 0.97
C ALA A 336 21.43 -2.67 -0.51
N PHE A 337 20.69 -3.73 -0.86
CA PHE A 337 20.52 -4.14 -2.26
C PHE A 337 19.93 -3.02 -3.12
N SER A 338 18.90 -2.34 -2.64
CA SER A 338 18.29 -1.19 -3.32
C SER A 338 19.28 -0.06 -3.56
N ILE A 339 20.09 0.25 -2.55
CA ILE A 339 21.13 1.29 -2.65
C ILE A 339 22.24 0.86 -3.63
N ILE A 340 22.74 -0.36 -3.53
CA ILE A 340 23.76 -0.89 -4.44
C ILE A 340 23.26 -0.87 -5.89
N MET A 341 22.07 -1.38 -6.15
CA MET A 341 21.46 -1.35 -7.47
C MET A 341 21.28 0.08 -7.98
N ALA A 342 20.83 0.99 -7.11
CA ALA A 342 20.71 2.40 -7.46
C ALA A 342 22.06 3.03 -7.82
N LEU A 343 23.14 2.72 -7.12
CA LEU A 343 24.47 3.23 -7.41
C LEU A 343 25.03 2.67 -8.73
N ILE A 344 24.84 1.36 -8.97
CA ILE A 344 25.26 0.71 -10.22
C ILE A 344 24.51 1.31 -11.42
N PHE A 345 23.19 1.41 -11.32
CA PHE A 345 22.37 1.89 -12.42
C PHE A 345 22.36 3.41 -12.57
N ASN A 346 22.71 4.19 -11.54
CA ASN A 346 22.79 5.65 -11.64
C ASN A 346 23.71 6.12 -12.78
N LYS A 347 24.82 5.42 -13.01
CA LYS A 347 25.72 5.71 -14.12
C LYS A 347 25.10 5.43 -15.50
N ARG A 348 24.12 4.51 -15.57
CA ARG A 348 23.44 4.07 -16.80
C ARG A 348 22.10 4.78 -17.02
N VAL A 349 21.69 5.67 -16.11
CA VAL A 349 20.47 6.47 -16.27
C VAL A 349 20.73 7.52 -17.35
N HIS A 350 20.01 7.42 -18.46
CA HIS A 350 19.98 8.42 -19.52
C HIS A 350 18.56 8.96 -19.61
N LEU A 351 18.36 10.14 -19.03
CA LEU A 351 17.04 10.80 -19.05
C LEU A 351 16.62 11.03 -20.50
N SER A 352 15.35 10.78 -20.78
CA SER A 352 14.83 10.96 -22.13
C SER A 352 14.66 12.46 -22.45
N PRO A 353 14.80 12.86 -23.71
CA PRO A 353 14.52 14.25 -24.13
C PRO A 353 13.12 14.71 -23.70
N ALA A 354 12.12 13.81 -23.73
CA ALA A 354 10.77 14.10 -23.29
C ALA A 354 10.69 14.42 -21.79
N TYR A 355 11.50 13.77 -20.96
CA TYR A 355 11.59 14.10 -19.53
C TYR A 355 12.28 15.46 -19.32
N GLU A 356 13.34 15.74 -20.05
CA GLU A 356 14.03 17.03 -19.99
C GLU A 356 13.12 18.16 -20.42
N VAL A 357 12.37 18.01 -21.51
CA VAL A 357 11.36 18.99 -21.93
C VAL A 357 10.33 19.26 -20.83
N LYS A 358 9.82 18.23 -20.16
CA LYS A 358 8.91 18.42 -19.01
C LYS A 358 9.58 19.21 -17.89
N LYS A 359 10.83 18.91 -17.58
CA LYS A 359 11.59 19.60 -16.54
C LYS A 359 11.78 21.08 -16.92
N TYR A 360 12.21 21.37 -18.15
CA TYR A 360 12.36 22.74 -18.65
C TYR A 360 11.04 23.49 -18.69
N SER A 361 9.93 22.84 -19.07
CA SER A 361 8.60 23.49 -19.02
C SER A 361 8.23 23.95 -17.61
N TYR A 362 8.51 23.15 -16.59
CA TYR A 362 8.26 23.56 -15.19
C TYR A 362 9.17 24.72 -14.76
N GLU A 363 10.44 24.69 -15.12
CA GLU A 363 11.39 25.76 -14.85
C GLU A 363 11.00 27.05 -15.60
N GLU A 364 10.55 26.95 -16.83
CA GLU A 364 10.08 28.09 -17.64
C GLU A 364 8.79 28.69 -17.06
N ILE A 365 7.82 27.86 -16.66
CA ILE A 365 6.60 28.32 -15.99
C ILE A 365 6.96 29.05 -14.69
N GLU A 366 7.85 28.50 -13.90
CA GLU A 366 8.33 29.14 -12.66
C GLU A 366 8.99 30.50 -12.95
N ASN A 367 9.86 30.58 -13.97
CA ASN A 367 10.54 31.80 -14.35
C ASN A 367 9.56 32.87 -14.88
N ARG A 368 8.59 32.50 -15.72
CA ARG A 368 7.54 33.42 -16.20
C ARG A 368 6.70 33.97 -15.04
N ARG A 369 6.39 33.16 -14.05
CA ARG A 369 5.66 33.57 -12.85
C ARG A 369 6.49 34.51 -11.98
N ARG A 370 7.78 34.25 -11.81
CA ARG A 370 8.72 35.17 -11.10
C ARG A 370 8.78 36.56 -11.75
N LEU A 371 8.82 36.61 -13.09
CA LEU A 371 8.85 37.87 -13.82
C LEU A 371 7.54 38.66 -13.72
N LYS A 372 6.40 37.93 -13.64
CA LYS A 372 5.07 38.57 -13.50
C LYS A 372 4.82 39.12 -12.09
N ASN A 373 5.50 38.61 -11.08
CA ASN A 373 5.34 38.97 -9.67
C ASN A 373 6.44 39.95 -9.18
N ARG A 374 7.35 40.42 -10.07
CA ARG A 374 8.28 41.54 -9.91
C ARG A 374 7.67 42.81 -10.48
#